data_99d802fd424c0b6a0f931a9a8da2e290
#
_entry.id   99d802fd424c0b6a0f931a9a8da2e290
#
_cell.length_a   1.000
_cell.length_b   1.000
_cell.length_c   1.000
_cell.angle_alpha   90.00
_cell.angle_beta   90.00
_cell.angle_gamma   90.00
#
_symmetry.space_group_name_H-M   'P 1'
#
loop_
_entity.id
_entity.type
_entity.pdbx_description
1 polymer ?
#
loop_
_entity_poly.entity_id
_entity_poly.type
_entity_poly.pdbx_seq_one_letter_code
_entity_poly.pdbx_strand_id
1 'polypeptide(L)'
;SDEFPNAKDIKLYGLENWLNKMMRDYQAYILMWNKRCSLRGFLAAVLAGVMTFIQNGAVYVVLIGMLLKGEISVGDFVFFFGLASSIAGYLQGIVADVAKLSVRADKIAYYRDFLGYESHFNYGEGCALPQGPVKIELKDVWYKYDGAEDYTLKGVNLTIRGGESLALVGINGAGKTTLIKLICGMYTPTKGEILVDGKPIEAYNKEAYYSMISAVFQEIKAVAFTMFEFVASADLQRDTAREDAIAAMKAAGIWEKIATLENGIDTHLQKGIYDDGVDFSGGEMQKLVLARAIYKDGSILVLDEPTAALDPIAENNLYLKYRDLTQGKTSIYISHRFASTRFCDRIVLLGDGVIQESGSHEELMKLNGQYAYMFGVQSKYYKEGEINA
;
A
#
# COMPACT_ATOMS: atom_id res chain seq x y z
N SER A 1 -27.26 -9.66 -2.95
CA SER A 1 -27.19 -8.54 -1.97
C SER A 1 -26.20 -8.77 -0.81
N ASP A 2 -25.56 -9.93 -0.77
CA ASP A 2 -24.55 -10.25 0.25
C ASP A 2 -23.10 -9.91 -0.18
N GLU A 3 -22.96 -9.30 -1.35
CA GLU A 3 -21.68 -8.98 -1.98
C GLU A 3 -21.03 -7.68 -1.46
N PHE A 4 -21.74 -6.87 -0.66
CA PHE A 4 -21.17 -5.65 -0.08
C PHE A 4 -20.69 -5.90 1.35
N PRO A 5 -19.40 -5.76 1.63
CA PRO A 5 -18.82 -6.04 2.96
C PRO A 5 -19.56 -5.30 4.10
N ASN A 6 -20.09 -4.12 3.83
CA ASN A 6 -20.77 -3.26 4.81
C ASN A 6 -22.30 -3.41 4.84
N ALA A 7 -22.90 -4.32 4.04
CA ALA A 7 -24.35 -4.49 3.98
C ALA A 7 -24.96 -4.91 5.32
N LYS A 8 -24.22 -5.71 6.09
CA LYS A 8 -24.62 -6.16 7.44
C LYS A 8 -24.72 -4.98 8.39
N ASP A 9 -23.73 -4.09 8.41
CA ASP A 9 -23.71 -2.94 9.30
C ASP A 9 -24.78 -1.92 8.92
N ILE A 10 -24.99 -1.68 7.63
CA ILE A 10 -26.07 -0.80 7.15
C ILE A 10 -27.43 -1.27 7.65
N LYS A 11 -27.72 -2.57 7.54
CA LYS A 11 -28.98 -3.17 8.00
C LYS A 11 -29.08 -3.20 9.52
N LEU A 12 -28.00 -3.64 10.20
CA LEU A 12 -28.00 -3.82 11.66
C LEU A 12 -28.16 -2.49 12.42
N TYR A 13 -27.50 -1.45 11.93
CA TYR A 13 -27.52 -0.13 12.57
C TYR A 13 -28.54 0.84 11.94
N GLY A 14 -29.35 0.39 10.97
CA GLY A 14 -30.39 1.21 10.33
C GLY A 14 -29.84 2.46 9.63
N LEU A 15 -28.63 2.36 9.02
CA LEU A 15 -27.89 3.50 8.47
C LEU A 15 -28.47 4.06 7.17
N GLU A 16 -29.50 3.45 6.59
CA GLU A 16 -30.06 3.85 5.27
C GLU A 16 -30.47 5.32 5.22
N ASN A 17 -31.23 5.78 6.22
CA ASN A 17 -31.70 7.17 6.26
C ASN A 17 -30.56 8.17 6.40
N TRP A 18 -29.57 7.85 7.20
CA TRP A 18 -28.38 8.68 7.39
C TRP A 18 -27.52 8.73 6.12
N LEU A 19 -27.25 7.59 5.49
CA LEU A 19 -26.50 7.53 4.22
C LEU A 19 -27.24 8.28 3.10
N ASN A 20 -28.54 8.10 2.98
CA ASN A 20 -29.35 8.84 2.00
C ASN A 20 -29.34 10.34 2.25
N LYS A 21 -29.32 10.79 3.51
CA LYS A 21 -29.17 12.21 3.84
C LYS A 21 -27.80 12.73 3.41
N MET A 22 -26.74 12.02 3.79
CA MET A 22 -25.35 12.38 3.44
C MET A 22 -25.16 12.44 1.91
N MET A 23 -25.74 11.48 1.18
CA MET A 23 -25.71 11.47 -0.28
C MET A 23 -26.43 12.68 -0.88
N ARG A 24 -27.62 13.05 -0.37
CA ARG A 24 -28.36 14.25 -0.81
C ARG A 24 -27.59 15.52 -0.53
N ASP A 25 -26.97 15.64 0.65
CA ASP A 25 -26.19 16.81 1.02
C ASP A 25 -24.96 16.95 0.11
N TYR A 26 -24.29 15.86 -0.19
CA TYR A 26 -23.17 15.82 -1.13
C TYR A 26 -23.59 16.16 -2.56
N GLN A 27 -24.71 15.60 -3.03
CA GLN A 27 -25.28 15.95 -4.34
C GLN A 27 -25.67 17.43 -4.42
N ALA A 28 -26.27 17.98 -3.37
CA ALA A 28 -26.61 19.40 -3.31
C ALA A 28 -25.36 20.29 -3.40
N TYR A 29 -24.27 19.90 -2.73
CA TYR A 29 -22.97 20.59 -2.82
C TYR A 29 -22.41 20.56 -4.25
N ILE A 30 -22.40 19.40 -4.91
CA ILE A 30 -21.95 19.27 -6.30
C ILE A 30 -22.82 20.12 -7.23
N LEU A 31 -24.15 20.06 -7.07
CA LEU A 31 -25.07 20.84 -7.88
C LEU A 31 -24.86 22.34 -7.72
N MET A 32 -24.57 22.81 -6.53
CA MET A 32 -24.24 24.24 -6.28
C MET A 32 -22.99 24.65 -7.05
N TRP A 33 -21.94 23.85 -7.04
CA TRP A 33 -20.71 24.14 -7.79
C TRP A 33 -20.93 24.06 -9.31
N ASN A 34 -21.65 23.05 -9.78
CA ASN A 34 -21.97 22.90 -11.18
C ASN A 34 -22.80 24.10 -11.69
N LYS A 35 -23.79 24.59 -10.92
CA LYS A 35 -24.55 25.80 -11.24
C LYS A 35 -23.65 27.03 -11.36
N ARG A 36 -22.72 27.23 -10.43
CA ARG A 36 -21.75 28.34 -10.46
C ARG A 36 -20.84 28.28 -11.69
N CYS A 37 -20.31 27.09 -12.01
CA CYS A 37 -19.48 26.90 -13.20
C CYS A 37 -20.27 27.11 -14.50
N SER A 38 -21.48 26.56 -14.58
CA SER A 38 -22.36 26.72 -15.75
C SER A 38 -22.76 28.17 -15.96
N LEU A 39 -23.08 28.92 -14.89
CA LEU A 39 -23.42 30.35 -15.00
C LEU A 39 -22.23 31.17 -15.51
N ARG A 40 -21.02 30.90 -15.00
CA ARG A 40 -19.81 31.57 -15.49
C ARG A 40 -19.54 31.25 -16.96
N GLY A 41 -19.68 29.98 -17.34
CA GLY A 41 -19.55 29.53 -18.73
C GLY A 41 -20.60 30.19 -19.65
N PHE A 42 -21.85 30.27 -19.18
CA PHE A 42 -22.92 30.95 -19.93
C PHE A 42 -22.63 32.46 -20.12
N LEU A 43 -22.22 33.14 -19.05
CA LEU A 43 -21.86 34.58 -19.15
C LEU A 43 -20.69 34.80 -20.11
N ALA A 44 -19.67 33.95 -20.06
CA ALA A 44 -18.54 34.00 -20.99
C ALA A 44 -19.01 33.79 -22.47
N ALA A 45 -19.89 32.81 -22.69
CA ALA A 45 -20.45 32.56 -24.02
C ALA A 45 -21.29 33.74 -24.55
N VAL A 46 -22.11 34.36 -23.69
CA VAL A 46 -22.89 35.56 -24.04
C VAL A 46 -21.97 36.73 -24.41
N LEU A 47 -20.93 36.97 -23.57
CA LEU A 47 -19.97 38.04 -23.86
C LEU A 47 -19.21 37.79 -25.18
N ALA A 48 -18.77 36.55 -25.42
CA ALA A 48 -18.16 36.18 -26.70
C ALA A 48 -19.11 36.40 -27.89
N GLY A 49 -20.40 36.04 -27.75
CA GLY A 49 -21.42 36.26 -28.76
C GLY A 49 -21.64 37.76 -29.06
N VAL A 50 -21.71 38.58 -28.01
CA VAL A 50 -21.85 40.05 -28.16
C VAL A 50 -20.62 40.65 -28.85
N MET A 51 -19.41 40.24 -28.46
CA MET A 51 -18.18 40.68 -29.12
C MET A 51 -18.13 40.29 -30.59
N THR A 52 -18.53 39.07 -30.93
CA THR A 52 -18.63 38.61 -32.35
C THR A 52 -19.66 39.40 -33.12
N PHE A 53 -20.80 39.72 -32.50
CA PHE A 53 -21.84 40.57 -33.15
C PHE A 53 -21.33 41.97 -33.44
N ILE A 54 -20.68 42.63 -32.49
CA ILE A 54 -20.09 43.96 -32.65
C ILE A 54 -19.00 43.94 -33.75
N GLN A 55 -18.12 42.94 -33.71
CA GLN A 55 -17.08 42.78 -34.71
C GLN A 55 -17.63 42.61 -36.12
N ASN A 56 -18.57 41.70 -36.33
CA ASN A 56 -19.21 41.51 -37.63
C ASN A 56 -19.98 42.75 -38.08
N GLY A 57 -20.67 43.42 -37.16
CA GLY A 57 -21.37 44.69 -37.45
C GLY A 57 -20.41 45.79 -37.92
N ALA A 58 -19.27 45.95 -37.28
CA ALA A 58 -18.24 46.89 -37.68
C ALA A 58 -17.67 46.57 -39.08
N VAL A 59 -17.38 45.30 -39.35
CA VAL A 59 -16.95 44.84 -40.68
C VAL A 59 -18.00 45.15 -41.74
N TYR A 60 -19.29 44.88 -41.47
CA TYR A 60 -20.37 45.21 -42.37
C TYR A 60 -20.44 46.69 -42.66
N VAL A 61 -20.40 47.56 -41.65
CA VAL A 61 -20.49 49.03 -41.83
C VAL A 61 -19.34 49.52 -42.69
N VAL A 62 -18.14 49.09 -42.48
CA VAL A 62 -16.96 49.49 -43.28
C VAL A 62 -17.07 48.97 -44.70
N LEU A 63 -17.41 47.71 -44.92
CA LEU A 63 -17.50 47.15 -46.27
C LEU A 63 -18.64 47.71 -47.07
N ILE A 64 -19.83 48.00 -46.46
CA ILE A 64 -20.95 48.69 -47.11
C ILE A 64 -20.52 50.10 -47.47
N GLY A 65 -19.84 50.85 -46.63
CA GLY A 65 -19.30 52.15 -46.88
C GLY A 65 -18.37 52.19 -48.12
N MET A 66 -17.48 51.23 -48.25
CA MET A 66 -16.59 51.11 -49.41
C MET A 66 -17.34 50.72 -50.69
N LEU A 67 -18.34 49.81 -50.55
CA LEU A 67 -19.19 49.43 -51.71
C LEU A 67 -19.99 50.63 -52.26
N LEU A 68 -20.62 51.45 -51.39
CA LEU A 68 -21.39 52.62 -51.77
C LEU A 68 -20.51 53.69 -52.39
N LYS A 69 -19.24 53.78 -52.04
CA LYS A 69 -18.29 54.69 -52.70
C LYS A 69 -17.75 54.17 -54.04
N GLY A 70 -18.06 52.92 -54.36
CA GLY A 70 -17.56 52.28 -55.57
C GLY A 70 -16.11 51.83 -55.50
N GLU A 71 -15.54 51.76 -54.28
CA GLU A 71 -14.14 51.33 -54.02
C GLU A 71 -13.94 49.80 -54.12
N ILE A 72 -15.04 49.05 -53.95
CA ILE A 72 -15.00 47.54 -54.01
C ILE A 72 -16.25 47.06 -54.81
N SER A 73 -16.13 45.88 -55.44
CA SER A 73 -17.24 45.18 -56.06
C SER A 73 -18.08 44.38 -55.07
N VAL A 74 -19.27 43.91 -55.47
CA VAL A 74 -20.10 43.02 -54.67
C VAL A 74 -19.40 41.71 -54.41
N GLY A 75 -18.59 41.23 -55.37
CA GLY A 75 -17.76 40.03 -55.19
C GLY A 75 -16.69 40.22 -54.11
N ASP A 76 -16.00 41.37 -54.13
CA ASP A 76 -14.99 41.73 -53.11
C ASP A 76 -15.63 41.87 -51.72
N PHE A 77 -16.84 42.43 -51.64
CA PHE A 77 -17.56 42.50 -50.36
C PHE A 77 -17.79 41.16 -49.76
N VAL A 78 -18.29 40.16 -50.51
CA VAL A 78 -18.49 38.75 -50.00
C VAL A 78 -17.21 38.13 -49.63
N PHE A 79 -16.16 38.33 -50.45
CA PHE A 79 -14.82 37.77 -50.17
C PHE A 79 -14.23 38.34 -48.88
N PHE A 80 -14.17 39.65 -48.70
CA PHE A 80 -13.58 40.27 -47.52
C PHE A 80 -14.39 39.99 -46.24
N PHE A 81 -15.73 39.90 -46.35
CA PHE A 81 -16.57 39.52 -45.21
C PHE A 81 -16.29 38.08 -44.77
N GLY A 82 -16.20 37.14 -45.71
CA GLY A 82 -15.86 35.76 -45.43
C GLY A 82 -14.45 35.62 -44.82
N LEU A 83 -13.49 36.38 -45.33
CA LEU A 83 -12.12 36.41 -44.81
C LEU A 83 -12.07 36.95 -43.36
N ALA A 84 -12.75 38.08 -43.09
CA ALA A 84 -12.79 38.65 -41.74
C ALA A 84 -13.45 37.72 -40.72
N SER A 85 -14.53 37.06 -41.11
CA SER A 85 -15.22 36.08 -40.26
C SER A 85 -14.34 34.85 -39.99
N SER A 86 -13.61 34.39 -40.99
CA SER A 86 -12.67 33.24 -40.84
C SER A 86 -11.52 33.56 -39.89
N ILE A 87 -10.89 34.74 -40.04
CA ILE A 87 -9.80 35.21 -39.16
C ILE A 87 -10.30 35.31 -37.71
N ALA A 88 -11.50 35.86 -37.49
CA ALA A 88 -12.10 35.94 -36.17
C ALA A 88 -12.30 34.56 -35.54
N GLY A 89 -12.78 33.60 -36.32
CA GLY A 89 -12.92 32.19 -35.86
C GLY A 89 -11.58 31.55 -35.46
N TYR A 90 -10.53 31.76 -36.25
CA TYR A 90 -9.18 31.26 -35.90
C TYR A 90 -8.64 31.89 -34.62
N LEU A 91 -8.81 33.19 -34.43
CA LEU A 91 -8.37 33.87 -33.21
C LEU A 91 -9.09 33.35 -31.97
N GLN A 92 -10.41 33.16 -32.03
CA GLN A 92 -11.20 32.58 -30.96
C GLN A 92 -10.76 31.14 -30.68
N GLY A 93 -10.46 30.32 -31.69
CA GLY A 93 -9.91 28.99 -31.59
C GLY A 93 -8.59 28.97 -30.82
N ILE A 94 -7.66 29.85 -31.20
CA ILE A 94 -6.34 29.98 -30.54
C ILE A 94 -6.50 30.30 -29.05
N VAL A 95 -7.35 31.28 -28.69
CA VAL A 95 -7.61 31.67 -27.31
C VAL A 95 -8.19 30.50 -26.53
N ALA A 96 -9.14 29.76 -27.08
CA ALA A 96 -9.72 28.58 -26.45
C ALA A 96 -8.70 27.46 -26.25
N ASP A 97 -7.81 27.27 -27.21
CA ASP A 97 -6.77 26.21 -27.12
C ASP A 97 -5.66 26.60 -26.15
N VAL A 98 -5.27 27.85 -26.06
CA VAL A 98 -4.34 28.34 -25.02
C VAL A 98 -4.93 28.12 -23.62
N ALA A 99 -6.23 28.40 -23.42
CA ALA A 99 -6.89 28.14 -22.14
C ALA A 99 -6.92 26.64 -21.79
N LYS A 100 -7.16 25.74 -22.76
CA LYS A 100 -7.08 24.31 -22.58
C LYS A 100 -5.65 23.83 -22.25
N LEU A 101 -4.65 24.43 -22.91
CA LEU A 101 -3.23 24.12 -22.64
C LEU A 101 -2.84 24.47 -21.20
N SER A 102 -3.31 25.63 -20.70
CA SER A 102 -3.06 26.02 -19.30
C SER A 102 -3.57 24.97 -18.31
N VAL A 103 -4.84 24.52 -18.47
CA VAL A 103 -5.43 23.48 -17.61
C VAL A 103 -4.68 22.13 -17.71
N ARG A 104 -4.18 21.81 -18.91
CA ARG A 104 -3.39 20.57 -19.12
C ARG A 104 -2.00 20.69 -18.52
N ALA A 105 -1.39 21.88 -18.60
CA ALA A 105 -0.08 22.15 -18.00
C ALA A 105 -0.09 21.94 -16.47
N ASP A 106 -1.15 22.39 -15.78
CA ASP A 106 -1.31 22.13 -14.34
C ASP A 106 -1.34 20.64 -14.02
N LYS A 107 -2.08 19.85 -14.83
CA LYS A 107 -2.09 18.39 -14.65
C LYS A 107 -0.72 17.75 -14.88
N ILE A 108 0.03 18.24 -15.87
CA ILE A 108 1.39 17.76 -16.13
C ILE A 108 2.34 18.17 -14.99
N ALA A 109 2.15 19.35 -14.38
CA ALA A 109 2.93 19.78 -13.23
C ALA A 109 2.76 18.82 -12.06
N TYR A 110 1.54 18.40 -11.70
CA TYR A 110 1.32 17.37 -10.67
C TYR A 110 2.02 16.04 -10.99
N TYR A 111 1.98 15.62 -12.26
CA TYR A 111 2.69 14.40 -12.70
C TYR A 111 4.22 14.54 -12.55
N ARG A 112 4.74 15.71 -12.94
CA ARG A 112 6.18 16.00 -12.83
C ARG A 112 6.63 16.07 -11.38
N ASP A 113 5.82 16.68 -10.51
CA ASP A 113 6.09 16.74 -9.07
C ASP A 113 6.10 15.34 -8.45
N PHE A 114 5.17 14.46 -8.87
CA PHE A 114 5.15 13.07 -8.45
C PHE A 114 6.39 12.30 -8.95
N LEU A 115 6.77 12.46 -10.22
CA LEU A 115 7.96 11.81 -10.80
C LEU A 115 9.27 12.38 -10.26
N GLY A 116 9.27 13.66 -9.88
CA GLY A 116 10.43 14.34 -9.28
C GLY A 116 10.54 14.11 -7.77
N TYR A 117 9.65 13.32 -7.15
CA TYR A 117 9.75 12.97 -5.74
C TYR A 117 11.05 12.21 -5.48
N GLU A 118 11.94 12.82 -4.72
CA GLU A 118 13.21 12.18 -4.38
C GLU A 118 12.99 10.95 -3.53
N SER A 119 13.37 9.80 -4.06
CA SER A 119 13.38 8.57 -3.28
C SER A 119 14.64 8.53 -2.42
N HIS A 120 14.47 8.32 -1.12
CA HIS A 120 15.61 8.05 -0.22
C HIS A 120 16.26 6.69 -0.45
N PHE A 121 15.74 5.91 -1.39
CA PHE A 121 16.24 4.57 -1.71
C PHE A 121 17.09 4.59 -2.98
N ASN A 122 18.16 3.80 -2.96
CA ASN A 122 19.02 3.61 -4.11
C ASN A 122 18.38 2.63 -5.12
N TYR A 123 18.01 3.12 -6.31
CA TYR A 123 17.53 2.29 -7.43
C TYR A 123 18.64 2.04 -8.48
N GLY A 124 19.81 2.60 -8.26
CA GLY A 124 20.98 2.40 -9.11
C GLY A 124 21.88 1.25 -8.67
N GLU A 125 23.15 1.33 -9.01
CA GLU A 125 24.14 0.38 -8.51
C GLU A 125 24.26 0.47 -7.00
N GLY A 126 24.22 -0.69 -6.32
CA GLY A 126 24.31 -0.81 -4.88
C GLY A 126 25.44 -1.73 -4.45
N CYS A 127 25.65 -1.82 -3.15
CA CYS A 127 26.59 -2.80 -2.58
C CYS A 127 26.15 -4.22 -2.93
N ALA A 128 27.13 -5.13 -3.07
CA ALA A 128 26.84 -6.56 -3.19
C ALA A 128 26.07 -7.06 -1.97
N LEU A 129 25.06 -7.90 -2.25
CA LEU A 129 24.25 -8.51 -1.21
C LEU A 129 25.10 -9.46 -0.34
N PRO A 130 24.87 -9.50 0.97
CA PRO A 130 25.45 -10.49 1.85
C PRO A 130 25.00 -11.90 1.46
N GLN A 131 25.86 -12.88 1.68
CA GLN A 131 25.53 -14.30 1.49
C GLN A 131 25.26 -14.96 2.84
N GLY A 132 24.16 -15.72 2.91
CA GLY A 132 23.75 -16.43 4.11
C GLY A 132 22.99 -15.56 5.14
N PRO A 133 23.00 -15.98 6.43
CA PRO A 133 22.28 -15.26 7.48
C PRO A 133 22.85 -13.86 7.71
N VAL A 134 22.01 -12.87 7.80
CA VAL A 134 22.36 -11.44 7.75
C VAL A 134 22.28 -10.83 9.16
N LYS A 135 23.30 -10.08 9.56
CA LYS A 135 23.29 -9.26 10.79
C LYS A 135 22.56 -7.95 10.53
N ILE A 136 21.65 -7.56 11.44
CA ILE A 136 20.91 -6.28 11.36
C ILE A 136 21.23 -5.47 12.62
N GLU A 137 21.59 -4.19 12.45
CA GLU A 137 21.93 -3.27 13.55
C GLU A 137 21.12 -1.98 13.40
N LEU A 138 20.38 -1.65 14.44
CA LEU A 138 19.70 -0.36 14.58
C LEU A 138 20.51 0.49 15.54
N LYS A 139 20.90 1.70 15.15
CA LYS A 139 21.68 2.65 15.94
C LYS A 139 20.94 3.95 16.12
N ASP A 140 20.50 4.21 17.34
CA ASP A 140 19.75 5.39 17.76
C ASP A 140 18.59 5.72 16.81
N VAL A 141 17.77 4.71 16.46
CA VAL A 141 16.71 4.83 15.47
C VAL A 141 15.49 5.54 16.05
N TRP A 142 15.12 6.66 15.44
CA TRP A 142 13.92 7.44 15.72
C TRP A 142 13.03 7.46 14.50
N TYR A 143 11.72 7.35 14.72
CA TYR A 143 10.76 7.45 13.63
C TYR A 143 9.45 8.08 14.09
N LYS A 144 8.90 8.97 13.26
CA LYS A 144 7.53 9.47 13.35
C LYS A 144 6.86 9.49 11.98
N TYR A 145 5.57 9.26 11.96
CA TYR A 145 4.78 9.36 10.73
C TYR A 145 4.62 10.81 10.30
N ASP A 146 4.44 11.04 9.01
CA ASP A 146 4.18 12.37 8.48
C ASP A 146 2.91 12.96 9.11
N GLY A 147 3.02 14.21 9.56
CA GLY A 147 1.94 14.91 10.26
C GLY A 147 1.73 14.51 11.73
N ALA A 148 2.47 13.50 12.25
CA ALA A 148 2.41 13.17 13.67
C ALA A 148 3.25 14.17 14.50
N GLU A 149 2.76 14.52 15.70
CA GLU A 149 3.52 15.36 16.65
C GLU A 149 4.58 14.52 17.36
N ASP A 150 4.26 13.32 17.79
CA ASP A 150 5.10 12.44 18.59
C ASP A 150 5.86 11.40 17.76
N TYR A 151 7.03 11.01 18.29
CA TYR A 151 7.80 9.89 17.77
C TYR A 151 7.18 8.54 18.15
N THR A 152 7.01 7.66 17.18
CA THR A 152 6.59 6.26 17.38
C THR A 152 7.74 5.39 17.89
N LEU A 153 8.98 5.66 17.43
CA LEU A 153 10.20 5.04 17.94
C LEU A 153 11.16 6.13 18.43
N LYS A 154 11.80 5.87 19.56
CA LYS A 154 12.56 6.88 20.33
C LYS A 154 13.94 6.34 20.71
N GLY A 155 14.91 6.43 19.78
CA GLY A 155 16.30 6.05 20.04
C GLY A 155 16.49 4.54 20.21
N VAL A 156 15.87 3.73 19.34
CA VAL A 156 15.97 2.27 19.40
C VAL A 156 17.37 1.82 19.00
N ASN A 157 18.03 1.09 19.92
CA ASN A 157 19.30 0.42 19.69
C ASN A 157 19.07 -1.10 19.76
N LEU A 158 19.28 -1.82 18.66
CA LEU A 158 19.04 -3.26 18.57
C LEU A 158 20.02 -3.89 17.59
N THR A 159 20.66 -4.96 18.00
CA THR A 159 21.44 -5.83 17.12
C THR A 159 20.78 -7.18 17.02
N ILE A 160 20.48 -7.65 15.81
CA ILE A 160 19.99 -8.99 15.50
C ILE A 160 21.15 -9.73 14.83
N ARG A 161 21.57 -10.86 15.39
CA ARG A 161 22.70 -11.64 14.86
C ARG A 161 22.27 -12.38 13.60
N GLY A 162 23.22 -12.64 12.72
CA GLY A 162 22.97 -13.52 11.57
C GLY A 162 22.52 -14.91 12.03
N GLY A 163 21.37 -15.36 11.54
CA GLY A 163 20.78 -16.65 11.91
C GLY A 163 19.99 -16.66 13.22
N GLU A 164 19.89 -15.53 13.91
CA GLU A 164 19.13 -15.41 15.15
C GLU A 164 17.62 -15.37 14.86
N SER A 165 16.84 -16.05 15.69
CA SER A 165 15.39 -15.94 15.75
C SER A 165 14.99 -14.99 16.87
N LEU A 166 14.53 -13.80 16.54
CA LEU A 166 14.14 -12.74 17.47
C LEU A 166 12.64 -12.62 17.60
N ALA A 167 12.09 -12.67 18.82
CA ALA A 167 10.72 -12.30 19.08
C ALA A 167 10.62 -10.81 19.48
N LEU A 168 9.76 -10.06 18.83
CA LEU A 168 9.41 -8.68 19.19
C LEU A 168 8.02 -8.65 19.82
N VAL A 169 7.96 -8.35 21.10
CA VAL A 169 6.71 -8.32 21.90
C VAL A 169 6.44 -6.93 22.46
N GLY A 170 5.23 -6.69 22.91
CA GLY A 170 4.81 -5.41 23.52
C GLY A 170 3.33 -5.13 23.30
N ILE A 171 2.81 -4.14 23.98
CA ILE A 171 1.41 -3.70 23.87
C ILE A 171 1.11 -3.16 22.46
N ASN A 172 -0.21 -3.04 22.16
CA ASN A 172 -0.66 -2.40 20.92
C ASN A 172 -0.18 -0.95 20.89
N GLY A 173 0.30 -0.50 19.71
CA GLY A 173 0.84 0.85 19.56
C GLY A 173 2.27 1.06 20.04
N ALA A 174 2.95 0.05 20.59
CA ALA A 174 4.35 0.17 21.04
C ALA A 174 5.37 0.46 19.92
N GLY A 175 4.97 0.32 18.64
CA GLY A 175 5.86 0.58 17.50
C GLY A 175 6.43 -0.68 16.82
N LYS A 176 5.98 -1.88 17.17
CA LYS A 176 6.49 -3.16 16.63
C LYS A 176 6.43 -3.23 15.11
N THR A 177 5.24 -3.06 14.52
CA THR A 177 5.05 -3.06 13.06
C THR A 177 5.83 -1.94 12.38
N THR A 178 5.97 -0.78 13.03
CA THR A 178 6.79 0.33 12.53
C THR A 178 8.26 -0.05 12.47
N LEU A 179 8.78 -0.70 13.52
CA LEU A 179 10.16 -1.17 13.58
C LEU A 179 10.44 -2.17 12.44
N ILE A 180 9.53 -3.11 12.22
CA ILE A 180 9.64 -4.07 11.12
C ILE A 180 9.63 -3.38 9.75
N LYS A 181 8.74 -2.41 9.53
CA LYS A 181 8.68 -1.67 8.26
C LYS A 181 9.97 -0.90 7.98
N LEU A 182 10.62 -0.39 9.01
CA LEU A 182 11.94 0.23 8.92
C LEU A 182 13.03 -0.80 8.56
N ILE A 183 13.05 -1.93 9.25
CA ILE A 183 14.00 -3.03 8.94
C ILE A 183 13.77 -3.55 7.52
N CYS A 184 12.52 -3.66 7.07
CA CYS A 184 12.20 -4.02 5.69
C CYS A 184 12.53 -2.93 4.66
N GLY A 185 13.03 -1.75 5.07
CA GLY A 185 13.32 -0.65 4.16
C GLY A 185 12.08 -0.05 3.49
N MET A 186 10.88 -0.23 4.07
CA MET A 186 9.65 0.41 3.59
C MET A 186 9.56 1.87 4.06
N TYR A 187 10.19 2.18 5.19
CA TYR A 187 10.33 3.51 5.75
C TYR A 187 11.80 3.83 6.00
N THR A 188 12.13 5.12 5.98
CA THR A 188 13.44 5.63 6.35
C THR A 188 13.37 6.19 7.77
N PRO A 189 14.34 5.90 8.66
CA PRO A 189 14.33 6.47 10.00
C PRO A 189 14.43 8.00 9.94
N THR A 190 13.73 8.68 10.86
CA THR A 190 13.80 10.15 10.98
C THR A 190 15.16 10.60 11.50
N LYS A 191 15.78 9.78 12.38
CA LYS A 191 17.15 9.94 12.91
C LYS A 191 17.73 8.56 13.16
N GLY A 192 19.07 8.50 13.21
CA GLY A 192 19.81 7.25 13.39
C GLY A 192 19.97 6.50 12.06
N GLU A 193 20.46 5.28 12.13
CA GLU A 193 20.73 4.46 10.95
C GLU A 193 20.40 2.98 11.21
N ILE A 194 20.10 2.27 10.13
CA ILE A 194 19.91 0.82 10.13
C ILE A 194 20.96 0.20 9.22
N LEU A 195 21.76 -0.70 9.77
CA LEU A 195 22.84 -1.37 9.06
C LEU A 195 22.50 -2.84 8.84
N VAL A 196 22.86 -3.32 7.67
CA VAL A 196 22.79 -4.74 7.29
C VAL A 196 24.21 -5.18 6.94
N ASP A 197 24.75 -6.13 7.70
CA ASP A 197 26.15 -6.54 7.65
C ASP A 197 27.13 -5.34 7.65
N GLY A 198 26.84 -4.37 8.52
CA GLY A 198 27.67 -3.18 8.73
C GLY A 198 27.54 -2.08 7.67
N LYS A 199 26.67 -2.24 6.68
CA LYS A 199 26.40 -1.23 5.64
C LYS A 199 24.99 -0.66 5.81
N PRO A 200 24.77 0.65 5.63
CA PRO A 200 23.42 1.25 5.66
C PRO A 200 22.50 0.59 4.62
N ILE A 201 21.19 0.47 4.95
CA ILE A 201 20.21 -0.09 4.01
C ILE A 201 20.20 0.67 2.69
N GLU A 202 20.38 1.99 2.73
CA GLU A 202 20.38 2.89 1.58
C GLU A 202 21.58 2.65 0.64
N ALA A 203 22.62 1.96 1.12
CA ALA A 203 23.78 1.60 0.29
C ALA A 203 23.49 0.42 -0.66
N TYR A 204 22.44 -0.34 -0.39
CA TYR A 204 22.01 -1.44 -1.25
C TYR A 204 21.06 -0.93 -2.33
N ASN A 205 21.09 -1.56 -3.52
CA ASN A 205 19.99 -1.38 -4.46
C ASN A 205 18.69 -1.85 -3.82
N LYS A 206 17.61 -1.09 -3.94
CA LYS A 206 16.36 -1.34 -3.25
C LYS A 206 15.71 -2.67 -3.64
N GLU A 207 15.71 -3.00 -4.93
CA GLU A 207 15.13 -4.26 -5.42
C GLU A 207 15.92 -5.45 -4.93
N ALA A 208 17.25 -5.33 -4.98
CA ALA A 208 18.17 -6.34 -4.46
C ALA A 208 17.99 -6.51 -2.94
N TYR A 209 17.85 -5.43 -2.16
CA TYR A 209 17.56 -5.50 -0.75
C TYR A 209 16.22 -6.21 -0.48
N TYR A 210 15.18 -5.87 -1.22
CA TYR A 210 13.89 -6.52 -1.10
C TYR A 210 13.93 -8.01 -1.46
N SER A 211 14.80 -8.45 -2.36
CA SER A 211 14.94 -9.87 -2.67
C SER A 211 15.39 -10.70 -1.46
N MET A 212 16.12 -10.11 -0.51
CA MET A 212 16.54 -10.77 0.72
C MET A 212 15.42 -10.94 1.77
N ILE A 213 14.29 -10.23 1.62
CA ILE A 213 13.24 -10.19 2.64
C ILE A 213 12.06 -11.06 2.24
N SER A 214 11.75 -12.07 3.04
CA SER A 214 10.49 -12.80 3.00
C SER A 214 9.62 -12.31 4.16
N ALA A 215 8.43 -11.76 3.87
CA ALA A 215 7.58 -11.16 4.90
C ALA A 215 6.13 -11.69 4.83
N VAL A 216 5.57 -11.98 6.00
CA VAL A 216 4.16 -12.24 6.23
C VAL A 216 3.66 -11.15 7.16
N PHE A 217 2.88 -10.20 6.64
CA PHE A 217 2.28 -9.12 7.43
C PHE A 217 0.89 -9.49 7.93
N GLN A 218 0.45 -8.84 9.01
CA GLN A 218 -0.85 -9.03 9.63
C GLN A 218 -2.01 -8.69 8.68
N GLU A 219 -1.92 -7.56 7.97
CA GLU A 219 -2.90 -7.19 6.96
C GLU A 219 -2.59 -7.87 5.63
N ILE A 220 -3.41 -8.85 5.29
CA ILE A 220 -3.32 -9.56 4.03
C ILE A 220 -4.37 -9.00 3.08
N LYS A 221 -3.92 -8.32 2.03
CA LYS A 221 -4.81 -7.93 0.92
C LYS A 221 -4.59 -8.88 -0.23
N ALA A 222 -5.62 -9.65 -0.55
CA ALA A 222 -5.61 -10.46 -1.76
C ALA A 222 -5.58 -9.53 -2.98
N VAL A 223 -4.62 -9.75 -3.87
CA VAL A 223 -4.62 -9.13 -5.19
C VAL A 223 -5.37 -10.07 -6.13
N ALA A 224 -6.08 -9.52 -7.11
CA ALA A 224 -6.86 -10.27 -8.08
C ALA A 224 -5.96 -10.99 -9.12
N PHE A 225 -5.08 -11.86 -8.62
CA PHE A 225 -4.18 -12.71 -9.39
C PHE A 225 -4.63 -14.16 -9.31
N THR A 226 -4.09 -15.01 -10.17
CA THR A 226 -4.15 -16.45 -9.95
C THR A 226 -3.36 -16.85 -8.71
N MET A 227 -3.65 -18.01 -8.12
CA MET A 227 -2.89 -18.49 -6.96
C MET A 227 -1.42 -18.71 -7.28
N PHE A 228 -1.14 -19.15 -8.51
CA PHE A 228 0.23 -19.25 -9.01
C PHE A 228 0.93 -17.89 -9.00
N GLU A 229 0.36 -16.88 -9.65
CA GLU A 229 0.93 -15.54 -9.73
C GLU A 229 1.09 -14.91 -8.36
N PHE A 230 0.13 -15.13 -7.46
CA PHE A 230 0.21 -14.62 -6.10
C PHE A 230 1.39 -15.22 -5.31
N VAL A 231 1.59 -16.52 -5.37
CA VAL A 231 2.67 -17.21 -4.65
C VAL A 231 4.01 -16.98 -5.32
N ALA A 232 4.08 -17.10 -6.65
CA ALA A 232 5.31 -16.93 -7.42
C ALA A 232 5.68 -15.47 -7.74
N SER A 233 4.97 -14.50 -7.14
CA SER A 233 5.13 -13.05 -7.43
C SER A 233 6.56 -12.50 -7.30
N ALA A 234 7.45 -13.21 -6.60
CA ALA A 234 8.85 -12.81 -6.48
C ALA A 234 9.66 -13.09 -7.76
N ASP A 235 9.33 -14.16 -8.49
CA ASP A 235 10.01 -14.56 -9.74
C ASP A 235 9.12 -15.52 -10.54
N LEU A 236 8.25 -14.96 -11.36
CA LEU A 236 7.33 -15.72 -12.23
C LEU A 236 8.04 -16.42 -13.41
N GLN A 237 9.25 -15.98 -13.74
CA GLN A 237 9.98 -16.44 -14.94
C GLN A 237 11.00 -17.53 -14.63
N ARG A 238 11.14 -17.94 -13.38
CA ARG A 238 12.00 -19.07 -12.99
C ARG A 238 11.54 -20.34 -13.72
N ASP A 239 12.47 -21.10 -14.28
CA ASP A 239 12.15 -22.33 -15.04
C ASP A 239 11.32 -23.34 -14.23
N THR A 240 11.54 -23.41 -12.91
CA THR A 240 10.82 -24.28 -11.96
C THR A 240 9.71 -23.57 -11.18
N ALA A 241 9.29 -22.36 -11.62
CA ALA A 241 8.37 -21.51 -10.84
C ALA A 241 7.08 -22.23 -10.44
N ARG A 242 6.53 -23.06 -11.32
CA ARG A 242 5.26 -23.74 -11.06
C ARG A 242 5.41 -24.88 -10.05
N GLU A 243 6.45 -25.68 -10.19
CA GLU A 243 6.80 -26.79 -9.30
C GLU A 243 7.16 -26.25 -7.91
N ASP A 244 7.98 -25.18 -7.84
CA ASP A 244 8.39 -24.54 -6.60
C ASP A 244 7.19 -23.89 -5.88
N ALA A 245 6.26 -23.27 -6.62
CA ALA A 245 5.04 -22.70 -6.04
C ALA A 245 4.15 -23.80 -5.44
N ILE A 246 3.98 -24.95 -6.13
CA ILE A 246 3.25 -26.10 -5.61
C ILE A 246 3.95 -26.66 -4.37
N ALA A 247 5.28 -26.78 -4.39
CA ALA A 247 6.05 -27.24 -3.23
C ALA A 247 5.88 -26.29 -2.03
N ALA A 248 5.93 -24.98 -2.26
CA ALA A 248 5.69 -23.97 -1.24
C ALA A 248 4.25 -24.05 -0.67
N MET A 249 3.24 -24.25 -1.52
CA MET A 249 1.84 -24.41 -1.08
C MET A 249 1.64 -25.70 -0.26
N LYS A 250 2.32 -26.79 -0.62
CA LYS A 250 2.34 -28.03 0.18
C LYS A 250 3.00 -27.82 1.53
N ALA A 251 4.16 -27.17 1.58
CA ALA A 251 4.86 -26.85 2.82
C ALA A 251 4.00 -25.93 3.73
N ALA A 252 3.31 -24.96 3.15
CA ALA A 252 2.37 -24.10 3.89
C ALA A 252 1.09 -24.83 4.34
N GLY A 253 0.73 -25.97 3.73
CA GLY A 253 -0.47 -26.76 4.04
C GLY A 253 -1.76 -26.16 3.50
N ILE A 254 -1.70 -25.60 2.28
CA ILE A 254 -2.88 -25.08 1.56
C ILE A 254 -3.14 -25.85 0.26
N TRP A 255 -2.18 -26.67 -0.19
CA TRP A 255 -2.24 -27.35 -1.49
C TRP A 255 -3.45 -28.25 -1.65
N GLU A 256 -3.83 -29.04 -0.63
CA GLU A 256 -4.96 -29.97 -0.72
C GLU A 256 -6.25 -29.24 -1.11
N LYS A 257 -6.48 -28.05 -0.55
CA LYS A 257 -7.62 -27.21 -0.89
C LYS A 257 -7.53 -26.71 -2.33
N ILE A 258 -6.38 -26.18 -2.74
CA ILE A 258 -6.17 -25.63 -4.08
C ILE A 258 -6.32 -26.71 -5.15
N ALA A 259 -5.82 -27.92 -4.89
CA ALA A 259 -5.92 -29.05 -5.80
C ALA A 259 -7.37 -29.53 -6.06
N THR A 260 -8.32 -29.17 -5.19
CA THR A 260 -9.75 -29.50 -5.39
C THR A 260 -10.51 -28.47 -6.23
N LEU A 261 -9.88 -27.32 -6.54
CA LEU A 261 -10.51 -26.28 -7.36
C LEU A 261 -10.47 -26.68 -8.84
N GLU A 262 -11.46 -26.25 -9.60
CA GLU A 262 -11.61 -26.61 -11.02
C GLU A 262 -10.36 -26.25 -11.85
N ASN A 263 -9.82 -25.04 -11.66
CA ASN A 263 -8.60 -24.58 -12.34
C ASN A 263 -7.33 -24.78 -11.49
N GLY A 264 -7.42 -25.43 -10.32
CA GLY A 264 -6.29 -25.69 -9.44
C GLY A 264 -5.51 -24.41 -9.11
N ILE A 265 -4.19 -24.43 -9.37
CA ILE A 265 -3.28 -23.30 -9.10
C ILE A 265 -3.55 -22.07 -10.00
N ASP A 266 -4.26 -22.22 -11.11
CA ASP A 266 -4.63 -21.15 -12.03
C ASP A 266 -5.97 -20.48 -11.67
N THR A 267 -6.65 -20.91 -10.60
CA THR A 267 -7.85 -20.27 -10.08
C THR A 267 -7.51 -18.88 -9.55
N HIS A 268 -8.35 -17.88 -9.89
CA HIS A 268 -8.16 -16.51 -9.43
C HIS A 268 -8.57 -16.31 -7.95
N LEU A 269 -7.89 -15.41 -7.31
CA LEU A 269 -8.34 -14.82 -6.02
C LEU A 269 -9.41 -13.77 -6.31
N GLN A 270 -10.31 -13.54 -5.33
CA GLN A 270 -11.41 -12.56 -5.34
C GLN A 270 -12.56 -12.90 -6.30
N LYS A 271 -13.56 -13.56 -5.73
CA LYS A 271 -14.80 -13.95 -6.42
C LYS A 271 -15.59 -12.77 -7.03
N GLY A 272 -15.46 -11.57 -6.47
CA GLY A 272 -16.17 -10.38 -6.98
C GLY A 272 -15.57 -9.76 -8.25
N ILE A 273 -14.41 -10.25 -8.74
CA ILE A 273 -13.71 -9.72 -9.91
C ILE A 273 -13.71 -10.72 -11.05
N TYR A 274 -13.52 -12.01 -10.77
CA TYR A 274 -13.45 -13.09 -11.77
C TYR A 274 -14.54 -14.13 -11.55
N ASP A 275 -15.09 -14.68 -12.63
CA ASP A 275 -16.14 -15.70 -12.58
C ASP A 275 -15.65 -16.99 -11.90
N ASP A 276 -14.38 -17.36 -12.10
CA ASP A 276 -13.70 -18.49 -11.46
C ASP A 276 -13.06 -18.12 -10.10
N GLY A 277 -13.22 -16.87 -9.66
CA GLY A 277 -12.60 -16.35 -8.45
C GLY A 277 -13.08 -17.06 -7.19
N VAL A 278 -12.17 -17.27 -6.23
CA VAL A 278 -12.44 -17.90 -4.93
C VAL A 278 -11.98 -16.98 -3.81
N ASP A 279 -12.83 -16.85 -2.78
CA ASP A 279 -12.47 -16.18 -1.55
C ASP A 279 -12.02 -17.23 -0.52
N PHE A 280 -10.85 -17.00 0.06
CA PHE A 280 -10.31 -17.81 1.14
C PHE A 280 -10.72 -17.25 2.52
N SER A 281 -10.90 -18.15 3.49
CA SER A 281 -10.97 -17.76 4.90
C SER A 281 -9.67 -17.10 5.36
N GLY A 282 -9.70 -16.34 6.44
CA GLY A 282 -8.51 -15.70 6.99
C GLY A 282 -7.34 -16.66 7.22
N GLY A 283 -7.61 -17.86 7.77
CA GLY A 283 -6.57 -18.87 7.99
C GLY A 283 -6.02 -19.50 6.71
N GLU A 284 -6.86 -19.69 5.69
CA GLU A 284 -6.41 -20.17 4.37
C GLU A 284 -5.57 -19.11 3.66
N MET A 285 -5.95 -17.85 3.74
CA MET A 285 -5.19 -16.74 3.18
C MET A 285 -3.83 -16.59 3.88
N GLN A 286 -3.75 -16.79 5.20
CA GLN A 286 -2.47 -16.81 5.93
C GLN A 286 -1.54 -17.90 5.42
N LYS A 287 -2.06 -19.12 5.17
CA LYS A 287 -1.27 -20.22 4.57
C LYS A 287 -0.80 -19.88 3.16
N LEU A 288 -1.62 -19.19 2.36
CA LEU A 288 -1.24 -18.79 1.02
C LEU A 288 -0.13 -17.73 1.02
N VAL A 289 -0.20 -16.74 1.93
CA VAL A 289 0.87 -15.74 2.12
C VAL A 289 2.14 -16.39 2.66
N LEU A 290 2.01 -17.41 3.53
CA LEU A 290 3.15 -18.21 3.97
C LEU A 290 3.80 -18.94 2.78
N ALA A 291 3.01 -19.55 1.90
CA ALA A 291 3.54 -20.18 0.70
C ALA A 291 4.34 -19.17 -0.17
N ARG A 292 3.86 -17.94 -0.30
CA ARG A 292 4.59 -16.86 -0.99
C ARG A 292 5.93 -16.54 -0.32
N ALA A 293 5.96 -16.48 1.01
CA ALA A 293 7.21 -16.24 1.74
C ALA A 293 8.21 -17.41 1.61
N ILE A 294 7.72 -18.66 1.58
CA ILE A 294 8.51 -19.86 1.33
C ILE A 294 9.08 -19.84 -0.09
N TYR A 295 8.25 -19.56 -1.09
CA TYR A 295 8.67 -19.48 -2.50
C TYR A 295 9.79 -18.47 -2.71
N LYS A 296 9.68 -17.31 -2.07
CA LYS A 296 10.68 -16.24 -2.18
C LYS A 296 12.02 -16.59 -1.56
N ASP A 297 12.03 -17.32 -0.47
CA ASP A 297 13.21 -17.88 0.22
C ASP A 297 14.28 -16.86 0.60
N GLY A 298 13.88 -15.67 1.07
CA GLY A 298 14.81 -14.61 1.49
C GLY A 298 15.61 -14.97 2.74
N SER A 299 16.82 -14.38 2.88
CA SER A 299 17.71 -14.56 4.03
C SER A 299 17.22 -13.89 5.33
N ILE A 300 16.28 -12.95 5.22
CA ILE A 300 15.59 -12.27 6.32
C ILE A 300 14.12 -12.68 6.29
N LEU A 301 13.64 -13.36 7.32
CA LEU A 301 12.23 -13.75 7.45
C LEU A 301 11.52 -12.89 8.49
N VAL A 302 10.44 -12.24 8.08
CA VAL A 302 9.62 -11.39 8.97
C VAL A 302 8.22 -11.98 9.06
N LEU A 303 7.74 -12.20 10.28
CA LEU A 303 6.44 -12.77 10.57
C LEU A 303 5.69 -11.86 11.55
N ASP A 304 4.74 -11.08 11.05
CA ASP A 304 3.94 -10.13 11.84
C ASP A 304 2.56 -10.74 12.13
N GLU A 305 2.38 -11.24 13.35
CA GLU A 305 1.16 -11.88 13.86
C GLU A 305 0.59 -12.98 12.93
N PRO A 306 1.42 -13.93 12.50
CA PRO A 306 1.03 -14.88 11.45
C PRO A 306 -0.04 -15.88 11.87
N THR A 307 -0.57 -15.81 13.09
CA THR A 307 -1.52 -16.79 13.67
C THR A 307 -2.81 -16.14 14.17
N ALA A 308 -3.03 -14.85 13.91
CA ALA A 308 -4.17 -14.10 14.47
C ALA A 308 -5.56 -14.70 14.13
N ALA A 309 -5.68 -15.44 13.02
CA ALA A 309 -6.94 -16.04 12.55
C ALA A 309 -7.03 -17.57 12.76
N LEU A 310 -6.08 -18.18 13.50
CA LEU A 310 -5.99 -19.63 13.67
C LEU A 310 -6.46 -20.08 15.07
N ASP A 311 -7.01 -21.30 15.12
CA ASP A 311 -7.25 -22.01 16.37
C ASP A 311 -5.93 -22.49 17.02
N PRO A 312 -5.90 -22.81 18.34
CA PRO A 312 -4.68 -23.16 19.06
C PRO A 312 -3.93 -24.37 18.48
N ILE A 313 -4.61 -25.34 17.90
CA ILE A 313 -4.00 -26.55 17.32
C ILE A 313 -3.33 -26.21 15.99
N ALA A 314 -4.05 -25.50 15.13
CA ALA A 314 -3.51 -25.01 13.85
C ALA A 314 -2.33 -24.05 14.09
N GLU A 315 -2.41 -23.22 15.12
CA GLU A 315 -1.34 -22.32 15.54
C GLU A 315 -0.07 -23.10 15.91
N ASN A 316 -0.16 -24.09 16.80
CA ASN A 316 1.00 -24.89 17.18
C ASN A 316 1.66 -25.60 15.99
N ASN A 317 0.85 -26.17 15.08
CA ASN A 317 1.35 -26.81 13.87
C ASN A 317 2.07 -25.81 12.96
N LEU A 318 1.59 -24.59 12.91
CA LEU A 318 2.18 -23.52 12.09
C LEU A 318 3.51 -23.06 12.70
N TYR A 319 3.62 -22.95 14.04
CA TYR A 319 4.89 -22.64 14.71
C TYR A 319 5.98 -23.67 14.47
N LEU A 320 5.64 -24.96 14.46
CA LEU A 320 6.60 -26.01 14.10
C LEU A 320 7.12 -25.82 12.67
N LYS A 321 6.24 -25.48 11.72
CA LYS A 321 6.63 -25.14 10.34
C LYS A 321 7.50 -23.88 10.27
N TYR A 322 7.18 -22.85 11.05
CA TYR A 322 8.00 -21.63 11.09
C TYR A 322 9.40 -21.90 11.61
N ARG A 323 9.56 -22.72 12.63
CA ARG A 323 10.88 -23.12 13.14
C ARG A 323 11.73 -23.77 12.05
N ASP A 324 11.15 -24.63 11.23
CA ASP A 324 11.87 -25.27 10.13
C ASP A 324 12.24 -24.25 9.03
N LEU A 325 11.37 -23.26 8.78
CA LEU A 325 11.62 -22.19 7.80
C LEU A 325 12.65 -21.14 8.25
N THR A 326 12.88 -21.01 9.55
CA THR A 326 13.86 -20.06 10.11
C THR A 326 15.28 -20.61 10.15
N GLN A 327 15.48 -21.92 9.94
CA GLN A 327 16.81 -22.52 9.96
C GLN A 327 17.72 -21.88 8.90
N GLY A 328 18.87 -21.37 9.34
CA GLY A 328 19.84 -20.71 8.45
C GLY A 328 19.44 -19.31 7.98
N LYS A 329 18.40 -18.71 8.54
CA LYS A 329 17.93 -17.35 8.23
C LYS A 329 17.88 -16.48 9.47
N THR A 330 18.03 -15.19 9.29
CA THR A 330 17.72 -14.21 10.34
C THR A 330 16.22 -14.00 10.37
N SER A 331 15.57 -14.25 11.50
CA SER A 331 14.12 -14.20 11.59
C SER A 331 13.63 -13.27 12.69
N ILE A 332 12.54 -12.54 12.40
CA ILE A 332 11.91 -11.60 13.32
C ILE A 332 10.43 -11.96 13.42
N TYR A 333 10.03 -12.28 14.63
CA TYR A 333 8.67 -12.64 15.00
C TYR A 333 7.99 -11.51 15.75
N ILE A 334 6.86 -11.03 15.29
CA ILE A 334 5.96 -10.24 16.11
C ILE A 334 4.82 -11.13 16.59
N SER A 335 4.58 -11.15 17.87
CA SER A 335 3.43 -11.84 18.46
C SER A 335 2.86 -11.08 19.64
N HIS A 336 1.54 -11.06 19.70
CA HIS A 336 0.80 -10.68 20.91
C HIS A 336 0.60 -11.86 21.86
N ARG A 337 0.92 -13.09 21.43
CA ARG A 337 0.81 -14.31 22.21
C ARG A 337 2.18 -14.71 22.74
N PHE A 338 2.43 -14.46 24.01
CA PHE A 338 3.72 -14.72 24.65
C PHE A 338 4.12 -16.21 24.64
N ALA A 339 3.15 -17.13 24.59
CA ALA A 339 3.45 -18.56 24.51
C ALA A 339 4.27 -18.92 23.26
N SER A 340 4.01 -18.25 22.14
CA SER A 340 4.69 -18.48 20.86
C SER A 340 6.12 -17.92 20.80
N THR A 341 6.48 -17.00 21.69
CA THR A 341 7.82 -16.38 21.70
C THR A 341 8.89 -17.27 22.30
N ARG A 342 8.49 -18.34 23.00
CA ARG A 342 9.41 -19.30 23.64
C ARG A 342 10.29 -20.09 22.68
N PHE A 343 9.92 -20.11 21.40
CA PHE A 343 10.68 -20.80 20.35
C PHE A 343 11.81 -19.94 19.76
N CYS A 344 11.84 -18.65 20.10
CA CYS A 344 12.86 -17.73 19.61
C CYS A 344 14.09 -17.74 20.54
N ASP A 345 15.26 -17.50 19.95
CA ASP A 345 16.53 -17.44 20.69
C ASP A 345 16.56 -16.29 21.69
N ARG A 346 15.91 -15.16 21.30
CA ARG A 346 15.84 -13.96 22.11
C ARG A 346 14.51 -13.26 21.94
N ILE A 347 14.06 -12.61 23.00
CA ILE A 347 12.84 -11.82 23.08
C ILE A 347 13.23 -10.37 23.38
N VAL A 348 12.62 -9.44 22.69
CA VAL A 348 12.72 -7.99 22.89
C VAL A 348 11.34 -7.45 23.22
N LEU A 349 11.20 -6.86 24.40
CA LEU A 349 9.99 -6.14 24.80
C LEU A 349 10.11 -4.67 24.40
N LEU A 350 9.24 -4.25 23.49
CA LEU A 350 9.09 -2.86 23.05
C LEU A 350 7.91 -2.22 23.79
N GLY A 351 8.14 -1.06 24.40
CA GLY A 351 7.11 -0.25 25.06
C GLY A 351 7.40 1.23 24.88
N ASP A 352 6.36 2.02 24.58
CA ASP A 352 6.43 3.48 24.39
C ASP A 352 7.52 3.93 23.39
N GLY A 353 7.80 3.10 22.39
CA GLY A 353 8.78 3.36 21.34
C GLY A 353 10.24 3.08 21.72
N VAL A 354 10.50 2.46 22.88
CA VAL A 354 11.85 2.08 23.35
C VAL A 354 11.92 0.60 23.70
N ILE A 355 13.13 0.01 23.66
CA ILE A 355 13.36 -1.33 24.16
C ILE A 355 13.42 -1.29 25.68
N GLN A 356 12.51 -2.00 26.33
CA GLN A 356 12.40 -2.05 27.78
C GLN A 356 13.19 -3.23 28.37
N GLU A 357 13.05 -4.41 27.76
CA GLU A 357 13.69 -5.64 28.20
C GLU A 357 14.16 -6.45 26.97
N SER A 358 15.27 -7.19 27.15
CA SER A 358 15.82 -8.09 26.13
C SER A 358 16.53 -9.26 26.77
N GLY A 359 16.22 -10.50 26.36
CA GLY A 359 16.83 -11.71 26.86
C GLY A 359 16.12 -12.97 26.38
N SER A 360 16.56 -14.15 26.81
CA SER A 360 15.83 -15.40 26.61
C SER A 360 14.55 -15.43 27.47
N HIS A 361 13.63 -16.34 27.17
CA HIS A 361 12.42 -16.52 28.00
C HIS A 361 12.76 -16.72 29.48
N GLU A 362 13.73 -17.60 29.76
CA GLU A 362 14.15 -17.92 31.13
C GLU A 362 14.78 -16.72 31.84
N GLU A 363 15.60 -15.94 31.16
CA GLU A 363 16.22 -14.74 31.71
C GLU A 363 15.17 -13.68 32.06
N LEU A 364 14.22 -13.41 31.13
CA LEU A 364 13.16 -12.43 31.36
C LEU A 364 12.16 -12.85 32.44
N MET A 365 11.86 -14.15 32.55
CA MET A 365 11.04 -14.67 33.64
C MET A 365 11.74 -14.54 35.02
N LYS A 366 13.06 -14.77 35.08
CA LYS A 366 13.86 -14.57 36.31
C LYS A 366 13.98 -13.10 36.68
N LEU A 367 14.06 -12.19 35.69
CA LEU A 367 14.08 -10.74 35.91
C LEU A 367 12.81 -10.26 36.61
N ASN A 368 11.69 -11.01 36.46
CA ASN A 368 10.37 -10.69 37.03
C ASN A 368 9.91 -9.26 36.69
N GLY A 369 10.26 -8.80 35.49
CA GLY A 369 9.92 -7.48 34.95
C GLY A 369 8.58 -7.47 34.24
N GLN A 370 8.42 -6.51 33.33
CA GLN A 370 7.17 -6.31 32.59
C GLN A 370 6.84 -7.49 31.66
N TYR A 371 7.86 -8.13 31.06
CA TYR A 371 7.67 -9.35 30.28
C TYR A 371 7.04 -10.46 31.12
N ALA A 372 7.62 -10.76 32.29
CA ALA A 372 7.14 -11.81 33.18
C ALA A 372 5.71 -11.53 33.66
N TYR A 373 5.40 -10.26 33.97
CA TYR A 373 4.04 -9.85 34.32
C TYR A 373 3.05 -10.11 33.18
N MET A 374 3.35 -9.65 31.97
CA MET A 374 2.48 -9.82 30.80
C MET A 374 2.29 -11.29 30.43
N PHE A 375 3.36 -12.09 30.48
CA PHE A 375 3.31 -13.54 30.28
C PHE A 375 2.41 -14.22 31.33
N GLY A 376 2.54 -13.84 32.60
CA GLY A 376 1.73 -14.35 33.71
C GLY A 376 0.24 -14.04 33.55
N VAL A 377 -0.10 -12.84 33.11
CA VAL A 377 -1.50 -12.44 32.83
C VAL A 377 -2.07 -13.31 31.71
N GLN A 378 -1.38 -13.44 30.57
CA GLN A 378 -1.85 -14.27 29.47
C GLN A 378 -2.00 -15.74 29.85
N SER A 379 -1.04 -16.30 30.56
CA SER A 379 -1.04 -17.73 30.95
C SER A 379 -2.20 -18.09 31.89
N LYS A 380 -2.69 -17.17 32.73
CA LYS A 380 -3.87 -17.37 33.57
C LYS A 380 -5.13 -17.53 32.75
N TYR A 381 -5.35 -16.68 31.73
CA TYR A 381 -6.52 -16.77 30.85
C TYR A 381 -6.58 -18.12 30.09
N TYR A 382 -5.42 -18.68 29.69
CA TYR A 382 -5.38 -19.98 29.04
C TYR A 382 -5.69 -21.14 30.00
N LYS A 383 -5.24 -21.07 31.25
CA LYS A 383 -5.50 -22.11 32.27
C LYS A 383 -6.95 -22.10 32.78
N GLU A 384 -7.55 -20.92 32.92
CA GLU A 384 -8.96 -20.79 33.35
C GLU A 384 -9.94 -21.21 32.26
N GLY A 385 -9.58 -21.08 30.98
CA GLY A 385 -10.37 -21.59 29.85
C GLY A 385 -10.41 -23.11 29.74
N GLU A 386 -9.37 -23.83 30.20
CA GLU A 386 -9.33 -25.30 30.23
C GLU A 386 -10.15 -25.91 31.39
N ILE A 387 -10.45 -25.14 32.44
CA ILE A 387 -11.20 -25.63 33.62
C ILE A 387 -12.72 -25.53 33.41
N ASN A 388 -13.17 -24.72 32.45
CA ASN A 388 -14.58 -24.46 32.16
C ASN A 388 -15.06 -25.03 30.80
N ALA A 389 -14.27 -25.82 30.10
CA ALA A 389 -14.61 -26.56 28.90
C ALA A 389 -14.67 -28.06 29.17
#